data_944d9db2a57363f0c8d0c49c8ed04e77
#
_entry.id   944d9db2a57363f0c8d0c49c8ed04e77
#
_cell.length_a   1.000
_cell.length_b   1.000
_cell.length_c   1.000
_cell.angle_alpha   90.00
_cell.angle_beta   90.00
_cell.angle_gamma   90.00
#
_symmetry.space_group_name_H-M   'P 1'
#
loop_
_entity.id
_entity.type
_entity.pdbx_description
1 polymer ?
#
loop_
_entity_poly.entity_id
_entity_poly.type
_entity_poly.pdbx_seq_one_letter_code
_entity_poly.pdbx_strand_id
1 'polypeptide(L)'
;MEAWLANPQLLEADKDAEYAAVIEIDMNEIKEPIVCCPNDPDDVKTLSDVAKTHIDEVFIGSCMTNVGHYRAAANLLSGIKDMPVRLWIAPPTKMDMNKLRDEGLYSVFGRAGARMEMPGCSLCMGNQARIAPKSTAVSTSTRNFPNRLGQGANVYLASAELASVAAVLGRLPTNEEYQQYAGKLNSMSADIYKYLNFDRMSEYTEEANKINVAQLT
;
A
#
# COMPACT_ATOMS: atom_id res chain seq x y z
N MET A 1 15.72 8.31 25.33
CA MET A 1 15.58 7.52 24.09
C MET A 1 15.72 6.03 24.37
N GLU A 2 16.79 5.55 25.03
CA GLU A 2 16.99 4.13 25.35
C GLU A 2 15.83 3.47 26.12
N ALA A 3 15.33 4.14 27.16
CA ALA A 3 14.18 3.64 27.93
C ALA A 3 12.90 3.52 27.08
N TRP A 4 12.70 4.43 26.14
CA TRP A 4 11.56 4.36 25.20
C TRP A 4 11.75 3.25 24.17
N LEU A 5 12.97 3.05 23.65
CA LEU A 5 13.28 1.96 22.72
C LEU A 5 13.16 0.57 23.40
N ALA A 6 13.50 0.49 24.67
CA ALA A 6 13.36 -0.76 25.44
C ALA A 6 11.93 -1.11 25.76
N ASN A 7 11.05 -0.12 25.90
CA ASN A 7 9.63 -0.30 26.18
C ASN A 7 8.82 0.83 25.49
N PRO A 8 8.62 0.77 24.16
CA PRO A 8 7.91 1.80 23.44
C PRO A 8 6.45 1.85 23.90
N GLN A 9 6.00 3.05 24.27
CA GLN A 9 4.63 3.32 24.67
C GLN A 9 3.96 4.20 23.61
N LEU A 10 2.73 3.88 23.26
CA LEU A 10 1.92 4.74 22.42
C LEU A 10 1.56 6.02 23.19
N LEU A 11 1.48 7.12 22.45
CA LEU A 11 0.91 8.34 22.99
C LEU A 11 -0.56 8.09 23.26
N GLU A 12 -0.99 8.41 24.47
CA GLU A 12 -2.38 8.34 24.90
C GLU A 12 -2.91 9.76 25.10
N ALA A 13 -4.20 9.92 24.91
CA ALA A 13 -4.86 11.18 25.23
C ALA A 13 -4.86 11.42 26.75
N ASP A 14 -4.91 12.68 27.15
CA ASP A 14 -5.06 13.05 28.56
C ASP A 14 -6.36 12.43 29.14
N LYS A 15 -6.32 12.10 30.43
CA LYS A 15 -7.44 11.42 31.08
C LYS A 15 -8.74 12.23 31.10
N ASP A 16 -8.63 13.53 30.97
CA ASP A 16 -9.71 14.51 30.94
C ASP A 16 -9.96 15.08 29.54
N ALA A 17 -9.43 14.43 28.51
CA ALA A 17 -9.66 14.84 27.13
C ALA A 17 -11.15 14.74 26.77
N GLU A 18 -11.71 15.83 26.26
CA GLU A 18 -13.08 15.89 25.77
C GLU A 18 -13.12 15.61 24.27
N TYR A 19 -13.98 14.69 23.85
CA TYR A 19 -14.15 14.29 22.44
C TYR A 19 -15.49 14.78 21.90
N ALA A 20 -15.50 15.33 20.71
CA ALA A 20 -16.72 15.73 20.01
C ALA A 20 -17.61 14.52 19.66
N ALA A 21 -17.00 13.37 19.41
CA ALA A 21 -17.68 12.11 19.17
C ALA A 21 -16.75 10.93 19.49
N VAL A 22 -17.33 9.80 19.85
CA VAL A 22 -16.64 8.50 19.97
C VAL A 22 -17.26 7.56 18.94
N ILE A 23 -16.43 6.99 18.07
CA ILE A 23 -16.83 6.06 17.03
C ILE A 23 -16.21 4.70 17.37
N GLU A 24 -17.05 3.70 17.59
CA GLU A 24 -16.62 2.32 17.82
C GLU A 24 -16.82 1.50 16.54
N ILE A 25 -15.76 0.81 16.09
CA ILE A 25 -15.78 -0.04 14.91
C ILE A 25 -15.38 -1.46 15.33
N ASP A 26 -16.32 -2.41 15.24
CA ASP A 26 -16.01 -3.82 15.43
C ASP A 26 -15.35 -4.37 14.16
N MET A 27 -14.05 -4.62 14.24
CA MET A 27 -13.28 -5.18 13.13
C MET A 27 -13.78 -6.56 12.69
N ASN A 28 -14.49 -7.28 13.54
CA ASN A 28 -15.08 -8.57 13.18
C ASN A 28 -16.29 -8.43 12.23
N GLU A 29 -16.89 -7.26 12.12
CA GLU A 29 -17.97 -7.00 11.17
C GLU A 29 -17.46 -6.71 9.75
N ILE A 30 -16.18 -6.40 9.58
CA ILE A 30 -15.57 -6.14 8.27
C ILE A 30 -15.30 -7.48 7.56
N LYS A 31 -16.10 -7.80 6.55
CA LYS A 31 -16.04 -9.11 5.85
C LYS A 31 -15.37 -9.04 4.48
N GLU A 32 -15.19 -7.87 3.93
CA GLU A 32 -14.60 -7.65 2.62
C GLU A 32 -13.89 -6.28 2.52
N PRO A 33 -12.96 -6.11 1.57
CA PRO A 33 -12.35 -4.82 1.31
C PRO A 33 -13.37 -3.76 0.90
N ILE A 34 -13.02 -2.51 1.18
CA ILE A 34 -13.73 -1.33 0.67
C ILE A 34 -12.84 -0.61 -0.36
N VAL A 35 -13.47 0.15 -1.23
CA VAL A 35 -12.81 1.02 -2.21
C VAL A 35 -13.44 2.40 -2.19
N CYS A 36 -12.64 3.45 -2.45
CA CYS A 36 -13.21 4.74 -2.80
C CYS A 36 -13.43 4.79 -4.31
N CYS A 37 -14.64 5.10 -4.72
CA CYS A 37 -15.04 5.12 -6.13
C CYS A 37 -14.43 6.29 -6.90
N PRO A 38 -14.42 6.24 -8.24
CA PRO A 38 -13.78 7.24 -9.07
C PRO A 38 -14.26 8.66 -8.81
N ASN A 39 -13.28 9.56 -8.73
CA ASN A 39 -13.41 11.01 -8.65
C ASN A 39 -14.00 11.56 -7.33
N ASP A 40 -14.29 10.69 -6.37
CA ASP A 40 -14.80 11.07 -5.06
C ASP A 40 -14.28 10.11 -3.99
N PRO A 41 -13.37 10.55 -3.09
CA PRO A 41 -12.85 9.69 -2.03
C PRO A 41 -13.89 9.38 -0.93
N ASP A 42 -15.01 10.11 -0.88
CA ASP A 42 -16.10 9.90 0.07
C ASP A 42 -17.17 8.92 -0.47
N ASP A 43 -17.19 8.64 -1.78
CA ASP A 43 -18.03 7.58 -2.36
C ASP A 43 -17.37 6.21 -2.10
N VAL A 44 -17.60 5.68 -0.90
CA VAL A 44 -17.04 4.39 -0.45
C VAL A 44 -18.02 3.26 -0.73
N LYS A 45 -17.54 2.18 -1.34
CA LYS A 45 -18.31 0.97 -1.61
C LYS A 45 -17.57 -0.28 -1.16
N THR A 46 -18.31 -1.34 -0.92
CA THR A 46 -17.71 -2.65 -0.69
C THR A 46 -17.17 -3.21 -2.02
N LEU A 47 -16.21 -4.15 -1.92
CA LEU A 47 -15.67 -4.81 -3.10
C LEU A 47 -16.78 -5.51 -3.91
N SER A 48 -17.76 -6.09 -3.24
CA SER A 48 -18.89 -6.77 -3.89
C SER A 48 -19.72 -5.84 -4.77
N ASP A 49 -19.90 -4.58 -4.37
CA ASP A 49 -20.68 -3.60 -5.13
C ASP A 49 -20.02 -3.21 -6.47
N VAL A 50 -18.70 -3.29 -6.54
CA VAL A 50 -17.90 -2.87 -7.71
C VAL A 50 -17.20 -4.04 -8.41
N ALA A 51 -17.44 -5.27 -7.96
CA ALA A 51 -16.81 -6.46 -8.51
C ALA A 51 -16.96 -6.57 -10.03
N LYS A 52 -15.92 -7.14 -10.68
CA LYS A 52 -15.85 -7.32 -12.14
C LYS A 52 -15.70 -6.04 -12.97
N THR A 53 -15.57 -4.87 -12.33
CA THR A 53 -15.21 -3.64 -13.05
C THR A 53 -13.87 -3.82 -13.76
N HIS A 54 -13.85 -3.59 -15.07
CA HIS A 54 -12.61 -3.68 -15.86
C HIS A 54 -11.59 -2.65 -15.43
N ILE A 55 -10.32 -3.04 -15.37
CA ILE A 55 -9.18 -2.21 -14.98
C ILE A 55 -8.14 -2.20 -16.09
N ASP A 56 -7.76 -1.03 -16.55
CA ASP A 56 -6.72 -0.82 -17.56
C ASP A 56 -5.34 -0.66 -16.95
N GLU A 57 -5.27 0.01 -15.80
CA GLU A 57 -4.00 0.36 -15.16
C GLU A 57 -4.07 0.20 -13.64
N VAL A 58 -2.94 -0.15 -13.04
CA VAL A 58 -2.79 -0.24 -11.57
C VAL A 58 -1.57 0.55 -11.13
N PHE A 59 -1.72 1.36 -10.09
CA PHE A 59 -0.63 2.09 -9.46
C PHE A 59 -0.47 1.68 -8.00
N ILE A 60 0.69 1.11 -7.67
CA ILE A 60 1.10 0.80 -6.30
C ILE A 60 2.24 1.75 -5.93
N GLY A 61 1.93 2.71 -5.08
CA GLY A 61 2.86 3.76 -4.70
C GLY A 61 2.16 4.85 -3.88
N SER A 62 2.85 5.85 -3.55
CA SER A 62 2.53 7.03 -2.76
C SER A 62 3.24 7.05 -1.41
N CYS A 63 3.24 8.22 -0.76
CA CYS A 63 3.85 8.42 0.56
C CYS A 63 3.21 7.56 1.67
N MET A 64 2.01 7.03 1.46
CA MET A 64 1.30 6.16 2.41
C MET A 64 1.56 4.67 2.19
N THR A 65 2.26 4.31 1.11
CA THR A 65 2.57 2.91 0.78
C THR A 65 3.92 2.54 1.38
N ASN A 66 3.92 1.80 2.48
CA ASN A 66 5.15 1.37 3.14
C ASN A 66 5.71 0.06 2.56
N VAL A 67 6.91 -0.32 3.01
CA VAL A 67 7.64 -1.50 2.55
C VAL A 67 6.82 -2.80 2.69
N GLY A 68 6.00 -2.94 3.73
CA GLY A 68 5.12 -4.10 3.93
C GLY A 68 4.11 -4.27 2.80
N HIS A 69 3.51 -3.20 2.32
CA HIS A 69 2.57 -3.24 1.19
C HIS A 69 3.25 -3.70 -0.10
N TYR A 70 4.50 -3.29 -0.35
CA TYR A 70 5.26 -3.79 -1.51
C TYR A 70 5.63 -5.27 -1.37
N ARG A 71 5.93 -5.74 -0.15
CA ARG A 71 6.15 -7.18 0.10
C ARG A 71 4.89 -7.99 -0.15
N ALA A 72 3.74 -7.50 0.32
CA ALA A 72 2.43 -8.11 0.02
C ALA A 72 2.17 -8.17 -1.48
N ALA A 73 2.32 -7.03 -2.18
CA ALA A 73 2.17 -6.95 -3.63
C ALA A 73 3.12 -7.91 -4.36
N ALA A 74 4.40 -7.95 -4.00
CA ALA A 74 5.38 -8.84 -4.62
C ALA A 74 5.04 -10.32 -4.43
N ASN A 75 4.52 -10.70 -3.25
CA ASN A 75 4.05 -12.07 -3.03
C ASN A 75 2.88 -12.43 -3.95
N LEU A 76 1.91 -11.54 -4.11
CA LEU A 76 0.74 -11.75 -4.97
C LEU A 76 1.10 -11.76 -6.46
N LEU A 77 2.09 -10.98 -6.86
CA LEU A 77 2.55 -10.86 -8.26
C LEU A 77 3.64 -11.89 -8.63
N SER A 78 4.11 -12.67 -7.66
CA SER A 78 5.17 -13.65 -7.90
C SER A 78 4.70 -14.74 -8.86
N GLY A 79 5.50 -14.97 -9.90
CA GLY A 79 5.22 -15.98 -10.92
C GLY A 79 4.29 -15.50 -12.06
N ILE A 80 3.71 -14.32 -11.96
CA ILE A 80 2.92 -13.71 -13.05
C ILE A 80 3.88 -13.23 -14.15
N LYS A 81 3.58 -13.56 -15.40
CA LYS A 81 4.41 -13.18 -16.56
C LYS A 81 3.68 -12.28 -17.54
N ASP A 82 2.37 -12.50 -17.70
CA ASP A 82 1.53 -11.77 -18.65
C ASP A 82 0.49 -10.96 -17.88
N MET A 83 0.85 -9.73 -17.54
CA MET A 83 -0.03 -8.82 -16.81
C MET A 83 -1.08 -8.24 -17.77
N PRO A 84 -2.39 -8.41 -17.49
CA PRO A 84 -3.43 -7.89 -18.38
C PRO A 84 -3.57 -6.37 -18.31
N VAL A 85 -2.96 -5.73 -17.32
CA VAL A 85 -3.00 -4.27 -17.10
C VAL A 85 -1.62 -3.66 -17.18
N ARG A 86 -1.55 -2.34 -17.34
CA ARG A 86 -0.31 -1.60 -17.11
C ARG A 86 -0.12 -1.40 -15.61
N LEU A 87 0.92 -2.03 -15.06
CA LEU A 87 1.27 -1.93 -13.65
C LEU A 87 2.40 -0.92 -13.43
N TRP A 88 2.19 0.00 -12.49
CA TRP A 88 3.14 1.02 -12.09
C TRP A 88 3.52 0.83 -10.63
N ILE A 89 4.82 0.87 -10.34
CA ILE A 89 5.37 0.78 -8.98
C ILE A 89 6.24 2.00 -8.70
N ALA A 90 5.92 2.76 -7.67
CA ALA A 90 6.69 3.93 -7.25
C ALA A 90 6.91 3.94 -5.73
N PRO A 91 8.10 3.56 -5.24
CA PRO A 91 8.42 3.65 -3.81
C PRO A 91 8.34 5.10 -3.31
N PRO A 92 7.96 5.34 -2.04
CA PRO A 92 7.85 6.69 -1.50
C PRO A 92 9.19 7.41 -1.37
N THR A 93 10.25 6.69 -1.01
CA THR A 93 11.59 7.25 -0.80
C THR A 93 12.70 6.41 -1.44
N LYS A 94 13.89 6.98 -1.52
CA LYS A 94 15.10 6.25 -1.94
C LYS A 94 15.46 5.13 -0.95
N MET A 95 15.16 5.31 0.34
CA MET A 95 15.40 4.27 1.34
C MET A 95 14.51 3.06 1.08
N ASP A 96 13.21 3.28 0.85
CA ASP A 96 12.29 2.20 0.47
C ASP A 96 12.75 1.51 -0.83
N MET A 97 13.14 2.30 -1.83
CA MET A 97 13.68 1.75 -3.08
C MET A 97 14.88 0.82 -2.84
N ASN A 98 15.84 1.25 -2.02
CA ASN A 98 17.02 0.45 -1.71
C ASN A 98 16.61 -0.82 -0.97
N LYS A 99 15.75 -0.71 0.05
CA LYS A 99 15.25 -1.87 0.79
C LYS A 99 14.54 -2.88 -0.11
N LEU A 100 13.69 -2.42 -1.01
CA LEU A 100 13.00 -3.28 -1.99
C LEU A 100 13.98 -3.96 -2.96
N ARG A 101 15.07 -3.29 -3.32
CA ARG A 101 16.15 -3.88 -4.14
C ARG A 101 16.91 -4.94 -3.38
N ASP A 102 17.31 -4.65 -2.14
CA ASP A 102 18.05 -5.57 -1.27
C ASP A 102 17.25 -6.86 -1.00
N GLU A 103 15.93 -6.73 -0.87
CA GLU A 103 15.00 -7.87 -0.74
C GLU A 103 14.68 -8.56 -2.07
N GLY A 104 15.20 -8.08 -3.20
CA GLY A 104 14.98 -8.68 -4.52
C GLY A 104 13.60 -8.41 -5.13
N LEU A 105 12.76 -7.57 -4.50
CA LEU A 105 11.38 -7.33 -4.94
C LEU A 105 11.31 -6.60 -6.29
N TYR A 106 12.31 -5.78 -6.61
CA TYR A 106 12.44 -5.17 -7.94
C TYR A 106 12.48 -6.20 -9.07
N SER A 107 13.13 -7.34 -8.83
CA SER A 107 13.15 -8.44 -9.80
C SER A 107 11.79 -9.11 -9.96
N VAL A 108 11.01 -9.21 -8.87
CA VAL A 108 9.64 -9.75 -8.92
C VAL A 108 8.75 -8.83 -9.76
N PHE A 109 8.74 -7.52 -9.44
CA PHE A 109 7.96 -6.53 -10.18
C PHE A 109 8.36 -6.44 -11.66
N GLY A 110 9.67 -6.46 -11.95
CA GLY A 110 10.16 -6.44 -13.32
C GLY A 110 9.73 -7.67 -14.12
N ARG A 111 9.76 -8.86 -13.53
CA ARG A 111 9.28 -10.10 -14.17
C ARG A 111 7.78 -10.09 -14.42
N ALA A 112 7.01 -9.44 -13.53
CA ALA A 112 5.58 -9.21 -13.72
C ALA A 112 5.26 -8.12 -14.75
N GLY A 113 6.27 -7.50 -15.38
CA GLY A 113 6.07 -6.44 -16.38
C GLY A 113 5.75 -5.06 -15.79
N ALA A 114 5.99 -4.84 -14.49
CA ALA A 114 5.74 -3.56 -13.88
C ALA A 114 6.72 -2.49 -14.37
N ARG A 115 6.19 -1.30 -14.61
CA ARG A 115 6.99 -0.09 -14.82
C ARG A 115 7.41 0.47 -13.47
N MET A 116 8.71 0.46 -13.23
CA MET A 116 9.31 1.02 -12.02
C MET A 116 9.54 2.52 -12.21
N GLU A 117 8.92 3.33 -11.37
CA GLU A 117 9.07 4.78 -11.38
C GLU A 117 10.09 5.25 -10.33
N MET A 118 10.55 6.47 -10.50
CA MET A 118 11.43 7.11 -9.52
C MET A 118 10.71 7.26 -8.17
N PRO A 119 11.43 7.10 -7.06
CA PRO A 119 10.86 7.32 -5.74
C PRO A 119 10.22 8.71 -5.61
N GLY A 120 9.04 8.76 -5.00
CA GLY A 120 8.30 9.99 -4.75
C GLY A 120 6.83 9.92 -5.17
N CYS A 121 6.25 11.09 -5.42
CA CYS A 121 4.82 11.19 -5.70
C CYS A 121 4.40 10.72 -7.10
N SER A 122 5.29 10.74 -8.09
CA SER A 122 5.08 10.23 -9.46
C SER A 122 3.62 10.35 -9.94
N LEU A 123 2.97 9.20 -10.25
CA LEU A 123 1.58 9.15 -10.70
C LEU A 123 0.60 9.71 -9.68
N CYS A 124 0.87 9.58 -8.37
CA CYS A 124 -0.05 10.06 -7.33
C CYS A 124 -0.47 11.54 -7.52
N MET A 125 0.40 12.34 -8.11
CA MET A 125 0.14 13.75 -8.45
C MET A 125 0.01 14.00 -9.96
N GLY A 126 0.28 13.00 -10.79
CA GLY A 126 0.28 13.14 -12.25
C GLY A 126 1.30 14.14 -12.79
N ASN A 127 2.42 14.33 -12.09
CA ASN A 127 3.43 15.32 -12.44
C ASN A 127 4.65 14.72 -13.16
N GLN A 128 5.09 13.52 -12.80
CA GLN A 128 6.21 12.82 -13.45
C GLN A 128 5.73 11.81 -14.49
N ALA A 129 4.60 11.15 -14.22
CA ALA A 129 3.94 10.24 -15.12
C ALA A 129 2.42 10.35 -14.96
N ARG A 130 1.69 9.89 -15.97
CA ARG A 130 0.22 9.87 -15.98
C ARG A 130 -0.26 8.57 -16.57
N ILE A 131 -1.40 8.09 -16.08
CA ILE A 131 -2.14 7.00 -16.71
C ILE A 131 -2.79 7.48 -18.01
N ALA A 132 -3.19 6.54 -18.85
CA ALA A 132 -3.79 6.87 -20.13
C ALA A 132 -5.09 7.67 -19.94
N PRO A 133 -5.42 8.61 -20.86
CA PRO A 133 -6.68 9.34 -20.80
C PRO A 133 -7.87 8.39 -20.82
N LYS A 134 -8.86 8.66 -19.97
CA LYS A 134 -10.11 7.89 -19.85
C LYS A 134 -9.95 6.43 -19.41
N SER A 135 -8.75 6.01 -18.97
CA SER A 135 -8.55 4.68 -18.42
C SER A 135 -9.22 4.52 -17.05
N THR A 136 -9.56 3.30 -16.71
CA THR A 136 -10.01 2.93 -15.37
C THR A 136 -8.82 2.31 -14.62
N ALA A 137 -8.53 2.84 -13.43
CA ALA A 137 -7.38 2.42 -12.66
C ALA A 137 -7.70 2.13 -11.20
N VAL A 138 -6.89 1.24 -10.59
CA VAL A 138 -6.83 1.07 -9.14
C VAL A 138 -5.52 1.68 -8.64
N SER A 139 -5.58 2.44 -7.56
CA SER A 139 -4.45 3.17 -7.01
C SER A 139 -4.36 3.04 -5.49
N THR A 140 -3.15 2.91 -4.98
CA THR A 140 -2.86 3.02 -3.54
C THR A 140 -2.60 4.45 -3.09
N SER A 141 -2.81 5.44 -3.96
CA SER A 141 -2.73 6.85 -3.58
C SER A 141 -3.84 7.25 -2.62
N THR A 142 -3.72 8.41 -2.00
CA THR A 142 -4.67 8.90 -0.99
C THR A 142 -5.77 9.78 -1.56
N ARG A 143 -5.77 10.05 -2.86
CA ARG A 143 -6.71 10.97 -3.51
C ARG A 143 -6.96 10.54 -4.95
N ASN A 144 -8.21 10.70 -5.39
CA ASN A 144 -8.65 10.34 -6.74
C ASN A 144 -9.51 11.45 -7.40
N PHE A 145 -9.23 12.70 -7.09
CA PHE A 145 -9.93 13.84 -7.71
C PHE A 145 -9.89 13.77 -9.24
N PRO A 146 -10.86 14.35 -9.93
CA PRO A 146 -10.92 14.34 -11.38
C PRO A 146 -9.60 14.79 -12.03
N ASN A 147 -9.16 14.07 -13.03
CA ASN A 147 -7.95 14.34 -13.81
C ASN A 147 -6.62 14.27 -13.02
N ARG A 148 -6.60 13.79 -11.77
CA ARG A 148 -5.41 13.77 -10.93
C ARG A 148 -4.32 12.83 -11.47
N LEU A 149 -4.64 11.57 -11.75
CA LEU A 149 -3.70 10.59 -12.28
C LEU A 149 -3.62 10.62 -13.81
N GLY A 150 -4.73 10.96 -14.48
CA GLY A 150 -4.85 11.03 -15.92
C GLY A 150 -6.10 11.80 -16.35
N GLN A 151 -6.09 12.34 -17.56
CA GLN A 151 -7.21 13.12 -18.07
C GLN A 151 -8.45 12.24 -18.28
N GLY A 152 -9.56 12.58 -17.61
CA GLY A 152 -10.81 11.84 -17.69
C GLY A 152 -10.72 10.41 -17.17
N ALA A 153 -9.70 10.07 -16.42
CA ALA A 153 -9.52 8.73 -15.87
C ALA A 153 -10.45 8.48 -14.68
N ASN A 154 -10.89 7.23 -14.54
CA ASN A 154 -11.68 6.74 -13.42
C ASN A 154 -10.74 6.02 -12.46
N VAL A 155 -10.51 6.56 -11.26
CA VAL A 155 -9.52 6.03 -10.32
C VAL A 155 -10.19 5.55 -9.04
N TYR A 156 -10.15 4.24 -8.80
CA TYR A 156 -10.50 3.63 -7.54
C TYR A 156 -9.32 3.70 -6.58
N LEU A 157 -9.56 4.07 -5.31
CA LEU A 157 -8.55 3.93 -4.26
C LEU A 157 -8.77 2.60 -3.53
N ALA A 158 -7.68 1.87 -3.33
CA ALA A 158 -7.70 0.55 -2.69
C ALA A 158 -6.38 0.25 -1.96
N SER A 159 -6.39 -0.83 -1.17
CA SER A 159 -5.16 -1.37 -0.58
C SER A 159 -4.21 -1.92 -1.64
N ALA A 160 -2.93 -2.10 -1.29
CA ALA A 160 -1.94 -2.67 -2.20
C ALA A 160 -2.26 -4.14 -2.54
N GLU A 161 -2.85 -4.86 -1.60
CA GLU A 161 -3.29 -6.24 -1.79
C GLU A 161 -4.41 -6.32 -2.83
N LEU A 162 -5.45 -5.48 -2.68
CA LEU A 162 -6.56 -5.44 -3.64
C LEU A 162 -6.09 -4.94 -5.01
N ALA A 163 -5.25 -3.91 -5.04
CA ALA A 163 -4.64 -3.41 -6.28
C ALA A 163 -3.83 -4.49 -7.01
N SER A 164 -3.07 -5.31 -6.27
CA SER A 164 -2.29 -6.42 -6.83
C SER A 164 -3.18 -7.51 -7.41
N VAL A 165 -4.25 -7.90 -6.72
CA VAL A 165 -5.21 -8.89 -7.23
C VAL A 165 -5.94 -8.35 -8.46
N ALA A 166 -6.34 -7.08 -8.43
CA ALA A 166 -6.96 -6.43 -9.60
C ALA A 166 -6.00 -6.40 -10.82
N ALA A 167 -4.70 -6.18 -10.57
CA ALA A 167 -3.69 -6.22 -11.64
C ALA A 167 -3.60 -7.62 -12.29
N VAL A 168 -3.59 -8.67 -11.50
CA VAL A 168 -3.53 -10.06 -12.00
C VAL A 168 -4.77 -10.43 -12.82
N LEU A 169 -5.94 -9.96 -12.41
CA LEU A 169 -7.22 -10.31 -13.04
C LEU A 169 -7.65 -9.35 -14.17
N GLY A 170 -7.05 -8.17 -14.30
CA GLY A 170 -7.48 -7.12 -15.22
C GLY A 170 -8.85 -6.51 -14.86
N ARG A 171 -9.30 -6.73 -13.64
CA ARG A 171 -10.59 -6.26 -13.13
C ARG A 171 -10.62 -6.29 -11.61
N LEU A 172 -11.55 -5.59 -10.99
CA LEU A 172 -11.82 -5.78 -9.57
C LEU A 172 -12.32 -7.22 -9.31
N PRO A 173 -11.74 -7.94 -8.35
CA PRO A 173 -12.14 -9.32 -8.03
C PRO A 173 -13.53 -9.37 -7.39
N THR A 174 -14.13 -10.56 -7.33
CA THR A 174 -15.18 -10.83 -6.32
C THR A 174 -14.53 -10.99 -4.94
N ASN A 175 -15.32 -10.96 -3.88
CA ASN A 175 -14.77 -11.16 -2.54
C ASN A 175 -14.13 -12.56 -2.40
N GLU A 176 -14.73 -13.59 -2.97
CA GLU A 176 -14.19 -14.96 -2.95
C GLU A 176 -12.84 -15.04 -3.68
N GLU A 177 -12.73 -14.43 -4.85
CA GLU A 177 -11.47 -14.37 -5.60
C GLU A 177 -10.41 -13.60 -4.81
N TYR A 178 -10.77 -12.46 -4.23
CA TYR A 178 -9.86 -11.70 -3.38
C TYR A 178 -9.32 -12.56 -2.23
N GLN A 179 -10.19 -13.26 -1.50
CA GLN A 179 -9.79 -14.13 -0.40
C GLN A 179 -8.88 -15.28 -0.85
N GLN A 180 -9.11 -15.86 -2.04
CA GLN A 180 -8.25 -16.90 -2.60
C GLN A 180 -6.82 -16.42 -2.83
N TYR A 181 -6.64 -15.16 -3.27
CA TYR A 181 -5.33 -14.56 -3.49
C TYR A 181 -4.73 -14.02 -2.20
N ALA A 182 -5.42 -13.08 -1.56
CA ALA A 182 -4.92 -12.34 -0.42
C ALA A 182 -4.86 -13.17 0.87
N GLY A 183 -5.75 -14.15 1.04
CA GLY A 183 -5.75 -15.04 2.20
C GLY A 183 -4.44 -15.80 2.42
N LYS A 184 -3.66 -16.01 1.36
CA LYS A 184 -2.33 -16.62 1.45
C LYS A 184 -1.33 -15.76 2.24
N LEU A 185 -1.55 -14.45 2.29
CA LEU A 185 -0.68 -13.52 3.01
C LEU A 185 -0.83 -13.64 4.53
N ASN A 186 -1.97 -14.14 5.02
CA ASN A 186 -2.26 -14.22 6.46
C ASN A 186 -1.21 -15.04 7.21
N SER A 187 -0.75 -16.15 6.63
CA SER A 187 0.29 -17.00 7.24
C SER A 187 1.68 -16.35 7.26
N MET A 188 1.89 -15.31 6.44
CA MET A 188 3.16 -14.60 6.30
C MET A 188 3.10 -13.17 6.82
N SER A 189 1.99 -12.78 7.44
CA SER A 189 1.73 -11.37 7.83
C SER A 189 2.83 -10.79 8.74
N ALA A 190 3.35 -11.58 9.67
CA ALA A 190 4.43 -11.17 10.58
C ALA A 190 5.74 -10.84 9.83
N ASP A 191 6.04 -11.55 8.74
CA ASP A 191 7.22 -11.28 7.91
C ASP A 191 7.00 -10.16 6.91
N ILE A 192 5.81 -10.08 6.33
CA ILE A 192 5.44 -9.05 5.36
C ILE A 192 5.44 -7.67 6.02
N TYR A 193 4.77 -7.53 7.17
CA TYR A 193 4.56 -6.24 7.84
C TYR A 193 5.52 -5.96 8.99
N LYS A 194 6.63 -6.70 9.09
CA LYS A 194 7.64 -6.53 10.16
C LYS A 194 8.33 -5.15 10.16
N TYR A 195 8.13 -4.34 9.14
CA TYR A 195 8.68 -2.99 9.07
C TYR A 195 8.32 -2.12 10.28
N LEU A 196 7.16 -2.35 10.88
CA LEU A 196 6.71 -1.61 12.07
C LEU A 196 7.24 -2.19 13.40
N ASN A 197 7.94 -3.33 13.38
CA ASN A 197 8.50 -3.98 14.55
C ASN A 197 9.99 -3.66 14.67
N PHE A 198 10.33 -2.43 15.02
CA PHE A 198 11.71 -1.95 15.13
C PHE A 198 12.56 -2.76 16.11
N ASP A 199 11.97 -3.27 17.20
CA ASP A 199 12.60 -4.11 18.19
C ASP A 199 13.04 -5.49 17.67
N ARG A 200 12.48 -5.93 16.56
CA ARG A 200 12.82 -7.18 15.87
C ARG A 200 13.80 -7.01 14.70
N MET A 201 14.19 -5.78 14.43
CA MET A 201 15.17 -5.46 13.39
C MET A 201 16.56 -5.39 14.03
N SER A 202 17.38 -6.45 13.87
CA SER A 202 18.73 -6.52 14.44
C SER A 202 19.58 -5.31 14.05
N GLU A 203 19.52 -4.90 12.80
CA GLU A 203 20.23 -3.73 12.28
C GLU A 203 19.86 -2.44 13.03
N TYR A 204 18.57 -2.25 13.30
CA TYR A 204 18.08 -1.09 14.03
C TYR A 204 18.49 -1.11 15.50
N THR A 205 18.36 -2.25 16.16
CA THR A 205 18.79 -2.41 17.56
C THR A 205 20.31 -2.28 17.72
N GLU A 206 21.09 -2.79 16.77
CA GLU A 206 22.56 -2.61 16.76
C GLU A 206 22.97 -1.15 16.58
N GLU A 207 22.32 -0.42 15.66
CA GLU A 207 22.57 1.01 15.45
C GLU A 207 22.10 1.84 16.65
N ALA A 208 20.93 1.56 17.21
CA ALA A 208 20.41 2.24 18.40
C ALA A 208 21.35 2.07 19.61
N ASN A 209 21.92 0.90 19.78
CA ASN A 209 22.88 0.61 20.84
C ASN A 209 24.24 1.33 20.66
N LYS A 210 24.59 1.76 19.47
CA LYS A 210 25.79 2.55 19.19
C LYS A 210 25.62 4.05 19.52
N ILE A 211 24.39 4.53 19.66
CA ILE A 211 24.11 5.94 19.94
C ILE A 211 24.37 6.22 21.42
N ASN A 212 25.43 6.96 21.71
CA ASN A 212 25.70 7.42 23.06
C ASN A 212 24.94 8.73 23.32
N VAL A 213 23.81 8.62 24.02
CA VAL A 213 22.91 9.77 24.31
C VAL A 213 23.60 10.86 25.14
N ALA A 214 24.64 10.53 25.92
CA ALA A 214 25.40 11.49 26.71
C ALA A 214 26.22 12.50 25.88
N GLN A 215 26.36 12.28 24.58
CA GLN A 215 27.04 13.21 23.67
C GLN A 215 26.08 14.20 22.97
N LEU A 216 24.80 14.13 23.26
CA LEU A 216 23.77 15.00 22.66
C LEU A 216 23.28 16.12 23.61
N THR A 217 23.84 16.21 24.80
CA THR A 217 23.67 17.31 25.77
C THR A 217 24.92 18.16 25.82
#